data_6fd8dbbf4d082ea2eee3da8d935ac856
#
_entry.id   6fd8dbbf4d082ea2eee3da8d935ac856
#
_cell.length_a   1.000
_cell.length_b   1.000
_cell.length_c   1.000
_cell.angle_alpha   90.00
_cell.angle_beta   90.00
_cell.angle_gamma   90.00
#
_symmetry.space_group_name_H-M   'P 1'
#
loop_
_entity.id
_entity.type
_entity.pdbx_description
1 polymer ?
#
loop_
_entity_poly.entity_id
_entity_poly.type
_entity_poly.pdbx_seq_one_letter_code
_entity_poly.pdbx_strand_id
1 'polypeptide(L)'
;LDTGIDDTLALLYVLSKRDEINLLGITAVFGNVETRVSARNSLTILDLFDRKDVPVYLGQAAPYGKESYKVKEEVQLIHGKNGLGNVSFPTSNREIKDDGIKFIRDMILAHPGDITIVPTGPLTNIAALYERFPEVLKVEHEIISMGGALTVEGNVTEVAEANYYKDPIGAGIVFSKNISLKMICLDVTQQSHLYPSYINKWNGYKGNLIKSMVEFYINFHKVGYCYLHDPSAVCAILHPEYFTFLNIPLYVTSQGRV
;
A
#
# COMPACT_ATOMS: atom_id res chain seq x y z
N LEU A 1 -4.24 -1.77 0.33
CA LEU A 1 -3.35 -1.85 -0.83
C LEU A 1 -4.07 -1.35 -2.08
N ASP A 2 -3.37 -0.69 -3.01
CA ASP A 2 -3.83 -0.44 -4.39
C ASP A 2 -3.06 -1.31 -5.41
N THR A 3 -2.82 -2.53 -5.08
CA THR A 3 -1.95 -3.61 -5.51
C THR A 3 -1.35 -3.45 -6.89
N GLY A 4 -0.25 -2.71 -6.89
CA GLY A 4 0.72 -2.56 -7.96
C GLY A 4 1.93 -3.46 -7.75
N ILE A 5 3.06 -3.09 -8.37
CA ILE A 5 4.30 -3.86 -8.32
C ILE A 5 4.93 -3.80 -6.92
N ASP A 6 5.07 -2.64 -6.34
CA ASP A 6 5.65 -2.43 -5.01
C ASP A 6 4.74 -2.90 -3.87
N ASP A 7 3.40 -2.72 -3.96
CA ASP A 7 2.44 -3.38 -3.07
C ASP A 7 2.61 -4.91 -3.09
N THR A 8 2.80 -5.48 -4.28
CA THR A 8 3.07 -6.92 -4.40
C THR A 8 4.33 -7.33 -3.66
N LEU A 9 5.40 -6.53 -3.78
CA LEU A 9 6.65 -6.79 -3.03
C LEU A 9 6.45 -6.64 -1.52
N ALA A 10 5.67 -5.65 -1.07
CA ALA A 10 5.30 -5.49 0.34
C ALA A 10 4.51 -6.72 0.84
N LEU A 11 3.51 -7.18 0.07
CA LEU A 11 2.75 -8.38 0.41
C LEU A 11 3.66 -9.61 0.49
N LEU A 12 4.57 -9.80 -0.46
CA LEU A 12 5.55 -10.90 -0.43
C LEU A 12 6.45 -10.83 0.79
N TYR A 13 6.84 -9.63 1.21
CA TYR A 13 7.65 -9.45 2.42
C TYR A 13 6.85 -9.90 3.66
N VAL A 14 5.61 -9.46 3.82
CA VAL A 14 4.70 -9.95 4.88
C VAL A 14 4.57 -11.47 4.82
N LEU A 15 4.34 -12.05 3.64
CA LEU A 15 4.18 -13.50 3.48
C LEU A 15 5.45 -14.29 3.79
N SER A 16 6.63 -13.70 3.65
CA SER A 16 7.91 -14.32 4.03
C SER A 16 8.15 -14.33 5.54
N LYS A 17 7.40 -13.52 6.31
CA LYS A 17 7.55 -13.29 7.74
C LYS A 17 6.35 -13.82 8.56
N ARG A 18 5.84 -14.98 8.18
CA ARG A 18 4.65 -15.60 8.79
C ARG A 18 4.77 -15.88 10.29
N ASP A 19 5.98 -16.09 10.76
CA ASP A 19 6.25 -16.36 12.18
C ASP A 19 6.31 -15.06 13.01
N GLU A 20 6.43 -13.91 12.34
CA GLU A 20 6.56 -12.60 12.97
C GLU A 20 5.32 -11.72 12.73
N ILE A 21 4.61 -11.92 11.62
CA ILE A 21 3.41 -11.15 11.23
C ILE A 21 2.22 -12.05 11.01
N ASN A 22 1.13 -11.79 11.73
CA ASN A 22 -0.18 -12.39 11.48
C ASN A 22 -1.00 -11.49 10.55
N LEU A 23 -1.03 -11.80 9.26
CA LEU A 23 -1.83 -11.05 8.27
C LEU A 23 -3.31 -11.43 8.40
N LEU A 24 -4.11 -10.56 9.00
CA LEU A 24 -5.54 -10.78 9.24
C LEU A 24 -6.41 -10.62 8.01
N GLY A 25 -6.01 -9.77 7.06
CA GLY A 25 -6.73 -9.53 5.82
C GLY A 25 -6.20 -8.34 5.05
N ILE A 26 -6.73 -8.15 3.85
CA ILE A 26 -6.39 -7.04 2.96
C ILE A 26 -7.64 -6.28 2.59
N THR A 27 -7.59 -4.95 2.67
CA THR A 27 -8.63 -4.06 2.15
C THR A 27 -8.07 -3.30 0.96
N ALA A 28 -8.64 -3.54 -0.21
CA ALA A 28 -8.23 -2.89 -1.45
C ALA A 28 -8.71 -1.43 -1.50
N VAL A 29 -7.98 -0.61 -2.22
CA VAL A 29 -8.32 0.78 -2.54
C VAL A 29 -7.94 1.05 -4.00
N PHE A 30 -8.46 2.12 -4.58
CA PHE A 30 -8.03 2.62 -5.89
C PHE A 30 -6.62 3.23 -5.80
N GLY A 31 -5.94 3.33 -6.93
CA GLY A 31 -4.65 4.03 -6.99
C GLY A 31 -3.80 3.61 -8.19
N ASN A 32 -2.96 2.62 -8.04
CA ASN A 32 -2.16 2.06 -9.15
C ASN A 32 -3.04 1.33 -10.17
N VAL A 33 -4.14 0.77 -9.67
CA VAL A 33 -5.22 0.17 -10.46
C VAL A 33 -6.57 0.54 -9.84
N GLU A 34 -7.67 0.17 -10.49
CA GLU A 34 -9.00 0.26 -9.88
C GLU A 34 -9.12 -0.70 -8.69
N THR A 35 -9.93 -0.34 -7.68
CA THR A 35 -10.08 -1.10 -6.43
C THR A 35 -10.39 -2.59 -6.64
N ARG A 36 -11.26 -2.93 -7.60
CA ARG A 36 -11.58 -4.33 -7.88
C ARG A 36 -10.42 -5.08 -8.52
N VAL A 37 -9.61 -4.41 -9.33
CA VAL A 37 -8.38 -4.98 -9.90
C VAL A 37 -7.34 -5.17 -8.80
N SER A 38 -7.17 -4.18 -7.92
CA SER A 38 -6.30 -4.29 -6.74
C SER A 38 -6.66 -5.50 -5.87
N ALA A 39 -7.95 -5.66 -5.54
CA ALA A 39 -8.43 -6.81 -4.77
C ALA A 39 -8.15 -8.14 -5.48
N ARG A 40 -8.34 -8.20 -6.81
CA ARG A 40 -8.07 -9.41 -7.60
C ARG A 40 -6.58 -9.71 -7.65
N ASN A 41 -5.74 -8.71 -7.80
CA ASN A 41 -4.28 -8.84 -7.76
C ASN A 41 -3.82 -9.38 -6.38
N SER A 42 -4.33 -8.81 -5.29
CA SER A 42 -4.04 -9.30 -3.94
C SER A 42 -4.39 -10.79 -3.78
N LEU A 43 -5.59 -11.21 -4.17
CA LEU A 43 -6.00 -12.62 -4.14
C LEU A 43 -5.10 -13.50 -5.00
N THR A 44 -4.72 -13.02 -6.18
CA THR A 44 -3.84 -13.74 -7.11
C THR A 44 -2.46 -14.01 -6.49
N ILE A 45 -1.89 -13.02 -5.83
CA ILE A 45 -0.60 -13.17 -5.13
C ILE A 45 -0.75 -14.09 -3.91
N LEU A 46 -1.80 -13.92 -3.11
CA LEU A 46 -2.07 -14.80 -1.97
C LEU A 46 -2.20 -16.27 -2.41
N ASP A 47 -2.94 -16.54 -3.47
CA ASP A 47 -3.12 -17.91 -3.99
C ASP A 47 -1.80 -18.49 -4.56
N LEU A 48 -1.01 -17.66 -5.25
CA LEU A 48 0.31 -18.07 -5.76
C LEU A 48 1.26 -18.51 -4.64
N PHE A 49 1.11 -17.92 -3.44
CA PHE A 49 1.93 -18.21 -2.27
C PHE A 49 1.21 -19.02 -1.18
N ASP A 50 0.14 -19.73 -1.56
CA ASP A 50 -0.60 -20.68 -0.73
C ASP A 50 -1.19 -20.07 0.56
N ARG A 51 -1.65 -18.79 0.49
CA ARG A 51 -2.31 -18.06 1.59
C ARG A 51 -3.80 -17.85 1.30
N LYS A 52 -4.49 -18.96 1.11
CA LYS A 52 -5.94 -18.99 0.87
C LYS A 52 -6.78 -18.65 2.10
N ASP A 53 -6.17 -18.65 3.26
CA ASP A 53 -6.74 -18.25 4.56
C ASP A 53 -7.00 -16.76 4.68
N VAL A 54 -6.19 -15.92 4.00
CA VAL A 54 -6.27 -14.46 4.10
C VAL A 54 -7.42 -13.92 3.24
N PRO A 55 -8.43 -13.26 3.85
CA PRO A 55 -9.53 -12.65 3.10
C PRO A 55 -9.10 -11.32 2.47
N VAL A 56 -9.73 -10.98 1.33
CA VAL A 56 -9.56 -9.68 0.66
C VAL A 56 -10.91 -9.01 0.52
N TYR A 57 -10.96 -7.74 0.87
CA TYR A 57 -12.17 -6.91 0.90
C TYR A 57 -12.08 -5.74 -0.08
N LEU A 58 -13.21 -5.33 -0.61
CA LEU A 58 -13.33 -4.04 -1.30
C LEU A 58 -13.37 -2.91 -0.29
N GLY A 59 -12.52 -1.92 -0.47
CA GLY A 59 -12.60 -0.62 0.18
C GLY A 59 -13.15 0.45 -0.77
N GLN A 60 -12.69 1.67 -0.61
CA GLN A 60 -13.14 2.80 -1.40
C GLN A 60 -12.69 2.69 -2.86
N ALA A 61 -13.57 3.07 -3.78
CA ALA A 61 -13.33 2.98 -5.22
C ALA A 61 -12.95 4.33 -5.85
N ALA A 62 -13.02 5.43 -5.10
CA ALA A 62 -12.72 6.77 -5.56
C ALA A 62 -12.21 7.65 -4.42
N PRO A 63 -11.51 8.77 -4.71
CA PRO A 63 -11.08 9.74 -3.72
C PRO A 63 -12.27 10.29 -2.92
N TYR A 64 -11.99 10.75 -1.71
CA TYR A 64 -12.99 11.29 -0.81
C TYR A 64 -13.83 12.38 -1.49
N GLY A 65 -15.15 12.23 -1.44
CA GLY A 65 -16.10 13.15 -2.08
C GLY A 65 -16.17 13.08 -3.61
N LYS A 66 -15.57 12.06 -4.23
CA LYS A 66 -15.67 11.79 -5.68
C LYS A 66 -16.48 10.51 -5.94
N GLU A 67 -17.18 10.48 -7.08
CA GLU A 67 -17.99 9.33 -7.47
C GLU A 67 -17.18 8.23 -8.18
N SER A 68 -16.06 8.58 -8.80
CA SER A 68 -15.24 7.64 -9.57
C SER A 68 -13.75 8.02 -9.55
N TYR A 69 -12.93 7.03 -9.84
CA TYR A 69 -11.50 7.17 -10.08
C TYR A 69 -11.13 6.52 -11.43
N LYS A 70 -10.29 7.19 -12.17
CA LYS A 70 -9.71 6.67 -13.41
C LYS A 70 -8.20 6.62 -13.29
N VAL A 71 -7.62 5.46 -13.52
CA VAL A 71 -6.16 5.27 -13.51
C VAL A 71 -5.55 6.07 -14.66
N LYS A 72 -4.58 6.92 -14.34
CA LYS A 72 -3.87 7.74 -15.32
C LYS A 72 -2.94 6.88 -16.18
N GLU A 73 -2.68 7.30 -17.42
CA GLU A 73 -1.79 6.58 -18.33
C GLU A 73 -0.36 6.47 -17.77
N GLU A 74 0.15 7.51 -17.12
CA GLU A 74 1.48 7.51 -16.49
C GLU A 74 1.60 6.39 -15.45
N VAL A 75 0.56 6.15 -14.65
CA VAL A 75 0.54 5.07 -13.66
C VAL A 75 0.54 3.70 -14.34
N GLN A 76 -0.19 3.55 -15.45
CA GLN A 76 -0.18 2.31 -16.24
C GLN A 76 1.17 2.03 -16.90
N LEU A 77 1.95 3.07 -17.22
CA LEU A 77 3.32 2.90 -17.72
C LEU A 77 4.27 2.36 -16.64
N ILE A 78 4.03 2.70 -15.36
CA ILE A 78 4.84 2.26 -14.22
C ILE A 78 4.46 0.84 -13.79
N HIS A 79 3.17 0.56 -13.59
CA HIS A 79 2.70 -0.69 -13.00
C HIS A 79 2.13 -1.68 -14.02
N GLY A 80 2.06 -1.30 -15.31
CA GLY A 80 1.33 -2.06 -16.32
C GLY A 80 -0.18 -1.83 -16.23
N LYS A 81 -0.92 -2.15 -17.31
CA LYS A 81 -2.38 -2.01 -17.35
C LYS A 81 -3.10 -2.90 -16.33
N ASN A 82 -2.50 -4.03 -15.98
CA ASN A 82 -3.03 -4.96 -14.98
C ASN A 82 -2.50 -4.72 -13.57
N GLY A 83 -1.60 -3.75 -13.36
CA GLY A 83 -0.96 -3.47 -12.08
C GLY A 83 0.22 -4.39 -11.74
N LEU A 84 0.45 -5.43 -12.52
CA LEU A 84 1.46 -6.47 -12.28
C LEU A 84 2.49 -6.55 -13.43
N GLY A 85 2.90 -5.38 -13.96
CA GLY A 85 3.89 -5.29 -15.04
C GLY A 85 3.44 -5.93 -16.36
N ASN A 86 2.14 -6.02 -16.61
CA ASN A 86 1.55 -6.75 -17.74
C ASN A 86 1.92 -8.25 -17.79
N VAL A 87 2.45 -8.80 -16.71
CA VAL A 87 2.74 -10.24 -16.58
C VAL A 87 1.44 -11.01 -16.36
N SER A 88 1.30 -12.16 -17.04
CA SER A 88 0.14 -13.03 -16.89
C SER A 88 0.33 -13.95 -15.68
N PHE A 89 -0.29 -13.58 -14.57
CA PHE A 89 -0.39 -14.42 -13.39
C PHE A 89 -1.61 -15.35 -13.48
N PRO A 90 -1.58 -16.52 -12.83
CA PRO A 90 -2.77 -17.37 -12.69
C PRO A 90 -3.81 -16.67 -11.81
N THR A 91 -4.82 -16.09 -12.45
CA THR A 91 -5.84 -15.27 -11.77
C THR A 91 -6.63 -16.08 -10.75
N SER A 92 -6.72 -15.58 -9.53
CA SER A 92 -7.56 -16.16 -8.49
C SER A 92 -9.06 -16.08 -8.83
N ASN A 93 -9.80 -17.15 -8.53
CA ASN A 93 -11.27 -17.19 -8.62
C ASN A 93 -11.95 -17.02 -7.26
N ARG A 94 -11.18 -16.73 -6.19
CA ARG A 94 -11.75 -16.51 -4.86
C ARG A 94 -12.69 -15.30 -4.86
N GLU A 95 -13.67 -15.37 -3.96
CA GLU A 95 -14.57 -14.27 -3.69
C GLU A 95 -13.80 -13.07 -3.12
N ILE A 96 -14.11 -11.88 -3.63
CA ILE A 96 -13.72 -10.61 -3.02
C ILE A 96 -14.88 -10.21 -2.11
N LYS A 97 -14.60 -10.03 -0.83
CA LYS A 97 -15.60 -9.65 0.15
C LYS A 97 -15.93 -8.17 0.08
N ASP A 98 -17.14 -7.80 0.46
CA ASP A 98 -17.57 -6.42 0.54
C ASP A 98 -17.25 -5.78 1.90
N ASP A 99 -17.35 -4.44 1.96
CA ASP A 99 -17.23 -3.63 3.19
C ASP A 99 -15.91 -3.82 3.97
N GLY A 100 -14.80 -3.57 3.28
CA GLY A 100 -13.48 -3.57 3.88
C GLY A 100 -13.32 -2.54 5.01
N ILE A 101 -14.08 -1.46 4.99
CA ILE A 101 -14.04 -0.44 6.05
C ILE A 101 -14.60 -1.02 7.37
N LYS A 102 -15.71 -1.76 7.27
CA LYS A 102 -16.26 -2.49 8.42
C LYS A 102 -15.31 -3.57 8.92
N PHE A 103 -14.64 -4.27 8.02
CA PHE A 103 -13.63 -5.27 8.40
C PHE A 103 -12.51 -4.63 9.22
N ILE A 104 -11.95 -3.49 8.81
CA ILE A 104 -10.89 -2.80 9.57
C ILE A 104 -11.41 -2.42 10.96
N ARG A 105 -12.61 -1.82 11.04
CA ARG A 105 -13.24 -1.51 12.32
C ARG A 105 -13.35 -2.73 13.23
N ASP A 106 -13.88 -3.83 12.69
CA ASP A 106 -14.12 -5.05 13.47
C ASP A 106 -12.81 -5.65 14.02
N MET A 107 -11.72 -5.56 13.24
CA MET A 107 -10.39 -6.01 13.71
C MET A 107 -9.85 -5.10 14.81
N ILE A 108 -9.95 -3.78 14.69
CA ILE A 108 -9.52 -2.84 15.74
C ILE A 108 -10.29 -3.12 17.06
N LEU A 109 -11.61 -3.30 16.98
CA LEU A 109 -12.45 -3.53 18.16
C LEU A 109 -12.21 -4.92 18.79
N ALA A 110 -11.87 -5.92 17.98
CA ALA A 110 -11.60 -7.28 18.46
C ALA A 110 -10.20 -7.43 19.10
N HIS A 111 -9.24 -6.57 18.70
CA HIS A 111 -7.84 -6.67 19.11
C HIS A 111 -7.30 -5.29 19.55
N PRO A 112 -7.82 -4.70 20.64
CA PRO A 112 -7.39 -3.39 21.11
C PRO A 112 -5.88 -3.35 21.41
N GLY A 113 -5.17 -2.39 20.83
CA GLY A 113 -3.72 -2.20 21.04
C GLY A 113 -2.82 -3.18 20.28
N ASP A 114 -3.37 -4.15 19.54
CA ASP A 114 -2.62 -5.21 18.85
C ASP A 114 -2.82 -5.19 17.32
N ILE A 115 -3.35 -4.08 16.80
CA ILE A 115 -3.57 -3.90 15.36
C ILE A 115 -2.64 -2.84 14.81
N THR A 116 -1.86 -3.22 13.80
CA THR A 116 -1.16 -2.31 12.92
C THR A 116 -1.80 -2.31 11.54
N ILE A 117 -2.22 -1.15 11.06
CA ILE A 117 -2.76 -0.96 9.73
C ILE A 117 -1.66 -0.39 8.85
N VAL A 118 -1.43 -0.99 7.68
CA VAL A 118 -0.36 -0.58 6.76
C VAL A 118 -0.97 -0.13 5.42
N PRO A 119 -1.37 1.14 5.30
CA PRO A 119 -1.78 1.70 4.02
C PRO A 119 -0.58 1.88 3.10
N THR A 120 -0.64 1.26 1.92
CA THR A 120 0.35 1.43 0.85
C THR A 120 -0.22 2.19 -0.35
N GLY A 121 -1.51 2.50 -0.33
CA GLY A 121 -2.22 3.35 -1.27
C GLY A 121 -2.82 4.59 -0.61
N PRO A 122 -3.73 5.30 -1.31
CA PRO A 122 -4.42 6.46 -0.76
C PRO A 122 -5.10 6.18 0.57
N LEU A 123 -5.07 7.15 1.49
CA LEU A 123 -5.63 7.03 2.83
C LEU A 123 -7.16 7.04 2.89
N THR A 124 -7.84 6.97 1.76
CA THR A 124 -9.30 7.05 1.64
C THR A 124 -10.03 6.00 2.49
N ASN A 125 -9.50 4.78 2.57
CA ASN A 125 -10.07 3.74 3.43
C ASN A 125 -10.02 4.12 4.92
N ILE A 126 -8.93 4.75 5.35
CA ILE A 126 -8.73 5.18 6.75
C ILE A 126 -9.59 6.41 7.05
N ALA A 127 -9.68 7.34 6.11
CA ALA A 127 -10.60 8.48 6.22
C ALA A 127 -12.05 8.01 6.38
N ALA A 128 -12.49 7.11 5.51
CA ALA A 128 -13.83 6.51 5.57
C ALA A 128 -14.06 5.73 6.87
N LEU A 129 -13.05 5.06 7.41
CA LEU A 129 -13.11 4.38 8.70
C LEU A 129 -13.45 5.37 9.82
N TYR A 130 -12.70 6.45 9.92
CA TYR A 130 -12.88 7.43 11.00
C TYR A 130 -14.15 8.26 10.88
N GLU A 131 -14.62 8.48 9.67
CA GLU A 131 -15.89 9.18 9.43
C GLU A 131 -17.09 8.28 9.73
N ARG A 132 -17.00 7.02 9.33
CA ARG A 132 -18.10 6.06 9.41
C ARG A 132 -18.21 5.38 10.79
N PHE A 133 -17.07 5.22 11.47
CA PHE A 133 -16.93 4.52 12.74
C PHE A 133 -16.03 5.28 13.72
N PRO A 134 -16.43 6.49 14.17
CA PRO A 134 -15.59 7.34 15.02
C PRO A 134 -15.23 6.71 16.38
N GLU A 135 -15.93 5.67 16.79
CA GLU A 135 -15.62 4.91 18.02
C GLU A 135 -14.23 4.29 17.99
N VAL A 136 -13.68 3.93 16.81
CA VAL A 136 -12.34 3.35 16.69
C VAL A 136 -11.23 4.31 17.12
N LEU A 137 -11.48 5.63 17.08
CA LEU A 137 -10.53 6.62 17.55
C LEU A 137 -10.24 6.55 19.06
N LYS A 138 -11.10 5.83 19.82
CA LYS A 138 -10.94 5.59 21.26
C LYS A 138 -10.23 4.29 21.58
N VAL A 139 -9.95 3.48 20.56
CA VAL A 139 -9.27 2.19 20.69
C VAL A 139 -7.85 2.33 20.16
N GLU A 140 -6.89 1.90 20.95
CA GLU A 140 -5.47 1.95 20.55
C GLU A 140 -5.22 1.07 19.33
N HIS A 141 -4.62 1.64 18.31
CA HIS A 141 -4.15 0.99 17.10
C HIS A 141 -3.08 1.85 16.43
N GLU A 142 -2.23 1.25 15.63
CA GLU A 142 -1.16 1.95 14.93
C GLU A 142 -1.42 2.01 13.43
N ILE A 143 -1.03 3.12 12.81
CA ILE A 143 -0.97 3.25 11.35
C ILE A 143 0.47 3.49 10.93
N ILE A 144 0.96 2.66 9.99
CA ILE A 144 2.25 2.86 9.32
C ILE A 144 1.96 3.05 7.83
N SER A 145 1.88 4.31 7.41
CA SER A 145 1.48 4.67 6.05
C SER A 145 2.68 4.88 5.15
N MET A 146 2.71 4.20 3.99
CA MET A 146 3.58 4.65 2.90
C MET A 146 2.93 5.86 2.21
N GLY A 147 3.63 6.98 2.17
CA GLY A 147 3.17 8.20 1.49
C GLY A 147 3.84 9.47 1.98
N GLY A 148 3.64 10.52 1.21
CA GLY A 148 4.15 11.86 1.52
C GLY A 148 5.61 12.10 1.12
N ALA A 149 5.98 13.38 1.09
CA ALA A 149 7.34 13.87 0.89
C ALA A 149 7.52 15.10 1.78
N LEU A 150 8.58 15.16 2.58
CA LEU A 150 8.84 16.24 3.54
C LEU A 150 9.95 17.16 3.06
N THR A 151 11.16 16.62 2.87
CA THR A 151 12.36 17.39 2.54
C THR A 151 12.87 17.10 1.12
N VAL A 152 12.29 16.12 0.46
CA VAL A 152 12.56 15.76 -0.94
C VAL A 152 11.39 16.16 -1.83
N GLU A 153 11.63 16.25 -3.13
CA GLU A 153 10.57 16.46 -4.11
C GLU A 153 9.59 15.28 -4.15
N GLY A 154 8.32 15.58 -4.41
CA GLY A 154 7.32 14.56 -4.69
C GLY A 154 7.60 13.79 -5.98
N ASN A 155 6.95 12.65 -6.15
CA ASN A 155 7.10 11.81 -7.34
C ASN A 155 5.95 11.98 -8.36
N VAL A 156 4.94 12.81 -8.06
CA VAL A 156 3.85 13.16 -8.98
C VAL A 156 3.84 14.65 -9.29
N THR A 157 4.08 15.49 -8.30
CA THR A 157 4.36 16.92 -8.46
C THR A 157 5.60 17.26 -7.64
N GLU A 158 6.15 18.47 -7.81
CA GLU A 158 7.29 18.92 -7.01
C GLU A 158 7.06 18.83 -5.50
N VAL A 159 5.82 18.83 -5.06
CA VAL A 159 5.46 18.91 -3.63
C VAL A 159 4.65 17.71 -3.12
N ALA A 160 4.23 16.79 -3.99
CA ALA A 160 3.31 15.73 -3.60
C ALA A 160 3.75 14.33 -4.04
N GLU A 161 3.68 13.41 -3.11
CA GLU A 161 3.83 11.99 -3.33
C GLU A 161 2.50 11.39 -3.83
N ALA A 162 2.57 10.29 -4.57
CA ALA A 162 1.48 9.71 -5.33
C ALA A 162 0.25 9.34 -4.48
N ASN A 163 0.40 8.73 -3.32
CA ASN A 163 -0.71 8.27 -2.50
C ASN A 163 -1.51 9.43 -1.91
N TYR A 164 -0.81 10.44 -1.39
CA TYR A 164 -1.47 11.62 -0.83
C TYR A 164 -1.97 12.58 -1.92
N TYR A 165 -1.32 12.58 -3.09
CA TYR A 165 -1.81 13.32 -4.26
C TYR A 165 -3.11 12.74 -4.82
N LYS A 166 -3.27 11.40 -4.82
CA LYS A 166 -4.47 10.73 -5.33
C LYS A 166 -5.72 11.06 -4.50
N ASP A 167 -5.58 11.27 -3.18
CA ASP A 167 -6.66 11.70 -2.30
C ASP A 167 -6.15 12.62 -1.17
N PRO A 168 -5.90 13.89 -1.47
CA PRO A 168 -5.41 14.84 -0.47
C PRO A 168 -6.46 15.15 0.61
N ILE A 169 -7.75 15.05 0.29
CA ILE A 169 -8.84 15.27 1.28
C ILE A 169 -8.86 14.11 2.27
N GLY A 170 -8.85 12.87 1.79
CA GLY A 170 -8.78 11.69 2.65
C GLY A 170 -7.53 11.68 3.54
N ALA A 171 -6.37 12.01 2.98
CA ALA A 171 -5.15 12.17 3.75
C ALA A 171 -5.28 13.28 4.81
N GLY A 172 -5.80 14.44 4.46
CA GLY A 172 -6.05 15.55 5.39
C GLY A 172 -6.99 15.17 6.54
N ILE A 173 -8.06 14.41 6.28
CA ILE A 173 -8.95 13.88 7.31
C ILE A 173 -8.17 13.00 8.28
N VAL A 174 -7.35 12.07 7.81
CA VAL A 174 -6.57 11.16 8.66
C VAL A 174 -5.58 11.95 9.53
N PHE A 175 -4.81 12.86 8.93
CA PHE A 175 -3.84 13.69 9.65
C PHE A 175 -4.47 14.66 10.65
N SER A 176 -5.75 15.00 10.49
CA SER A 176 -6.49 15.83 11.46
C SER A 176 -6.88 15.09 12.73
N LYS A 177 -6.75 13.75 12.77
CA LYS A 177 -7.11 12.94 13.93
C LYS A 177 -5.94 12.80 14.88
N ASN A 178 -6.22 12.71 16.18
CA ASN A 178 -5.22 12.44 17.20
C ASN A 178 -5.00 10.92 17.31
N ILE A 179 -4.17 10.37 16.42
CA ILE A 179 -3.88 8.94 16.30
C ILE A 179 -2.38 8.68 16.23
N SER A 180 -1.97 7.46 16.52
CA SER A 180 -0.59 7.01 16.28
C SER A 180 -0.42 6.73 14.79
N LEU A 181 0.23 7.65 14.07
CA LEU A 181 0.54 7.51 12.63
C LEU A 181 2.03 7.69 12.40
N LYS A 182 2.66 6.68 11.85
CA LYS A 182 4.04 6.74 11.32
C LYS A 182 3.97 6.89 9.80
N MET A 183 4.57 7.94 9.29
CA MET A 183 4.65 8.21 7.86
C MET A 183 5.99 7.73 7.31
N ILE A 184 5.97 6.78 6.39
CA ILE A 184 7.14 6.29 5.64
C ILE A 184 7.14 7.01 4.29
N CYS A 185 7.76 8.19 4.26
CA CYS A 185 7.73 9.11 3.14
C CYS A 185 8.86 8.86 2.12
N LEU A 186 8.83 9.58 1.01
CA LEU A 186 9.84 9.50 -0.05
C LEU A 186 11.25 9.79 0.47
N ASP A 187 11.41 10.62 1.51
CA ASP A 187 12.70 10.88 2.17
C ASP A 187 13.43 9.61 2.60
N VAL A 188 12.68 8.57 2.93
CA VAL A 188 13.18 7.24 3.31
C VAL A 188 13.14 6.28 2.13
N THR A 189 11.99 6.18 1.47
CA THR A 189 11.75 5.10 0.51
C THR A 189 12.53 5.25 -0.79
N GLN A 190 12.94 6.47 -1.16
CA GLN A 190 13.86 6.73 -2.27
C GLN A 190 15.30 6.22 -2.02
N GLN A 191 15.62 5.87 -0.78
CA GLN A 191 16.92 5.27 -0.42
C GLN A 191 16.86 3.74 -0.39
N SER A 192 15.67 3.14 -0.57
CA SER A 192 15.44 1.69 -0.49
C SER A 192 15.36 1.09 -1.88
N HIS A 193 16.36 0.30 -2.28
CA HIS A 193 16.53 -0.17 -3.65
C HIS A 193 16.62 -1.70 -3.75
N LEU A 194 15.88 -2.26 -4.70
CA LEU A 194 16.00 -3.66 -5.09
C LEU A 194 16.76 -3.75 -6.43
N TYR A 195 17.99 -4.22 -6.38
CA TYR A 195 18.85 -4.34 -7.55
C TYR A 195 18.63 -5.64 -8.33
N PRO A 196 18.89 -5.64 -9.66
CA PRO A 196 18.83 -6.84 -10.50
C PRO A 196 19.67 -8.02 -9.97
N SER A 197 20.79 -7.75 -9.30
CA SER A 197 21.64 -8.80 -8.69
C SER A 197 20.92 -9.65 -7.63
N TYR A 198 19.87 -9.11 -6.99
CA TYR A 198 19.02 -9.84 -6.05
C TYR A 198 17.93 -10.62 -6.78
N ILE A 199 17.19 -9.95 -7.69
CA ILE A 199 16.07 -10.59 -8.39
C ILE A 199 16.53 -11.69 -9.35
N ASN A 200 17.77 -11.62 -9.87
CA ASN A 200 18.36 -12.65 -10.70
C ASN A 200 18.61 -13.99 -9.97
N LYS A 201 18.57 -13.99 -8.64
CA LYS A 201 18.62 -15.18 -7.82
C LYS A 201 17.27 -15.88 -7.70
N TRP A 202 16.17 -15.16 -8.02
CA TRP A 202 14.83 -15.75 -8.00
C TRP A 202 14.64 -16.65 -9.21
N ASN A 203 14.22 -17.86 -8.96
CA ASN A 203 14.06 -18.90 -9.98
C ASN A 203 12.80 -19.72 -9.72
N GLY A 204 12.53 -20.67 -10.61
CA GLY A 204 11.29 -21.44 -10.59
C GLY A 204 10.09 -20.59 -11.04
N TYR A 205 8.93 -21.23 -11.13
CA TYR A 205 7.73 -20.62 -11.70
C TYR A 205 7.33 -19.31 -11.01
N LYS A 206 7.18 -19.33 -9.68
CA LYS A 206 6.79 -18.16 -8.89
C LYS A 206 7.85 -17.06 -8.98
N GLY A 207 9.12 -17.41 -8.82
CA GLY A 207 10.23 -16.46 -8.88
C GLY A 207 10.33 -15.76 -10.24
N ASN A 208 10.15 -16.49 -11.34
CA ASN A 208 10.19 -15.93 -12.69
C ASN A 208 9.06 -14.94 -12.94
N LEU A 209 7.83 -15.20 -12.46
CA LEU A 209 6.71 -14.27 -12.57
C LEU A 209 7.01 -12.95 -11.85
N ILE A 210 7.45 -13.03 -10.59
CA ILE A 210 7.78 -11.84 -9.78
C ILE A 210 8.97 -11.09 -10.39
N LYS A 211 9.99 -11.80 -10.85
CA LYS A 211 11.13 -11.20 -11.54
C LYS A 211 10.68 -10.39 -12.77
N SER A 212 9.90 -10.99 -13.66
CA SER A 212 9.39 -10.29 -14.86
C SER A 212 8.57 -9.04 -14.52
N MET A 213 7.78 -9.10 -13.45
CA MET A 213 7.02 -7.96 -12.95
C MET A 213 7.94 -6.83 -12.47
N VAL A 214 8.98 -7.14 -11.71
CA VAL A 214 9.95 -6.15 -11.21
C VAL A 214 10.82 -5.60 -12.35
N GLU A 215 11.22 -6.44 -13.31
CA GLU A 215 11.96 -6.00 -14.50
C GLU A 215 11.17 -4.99 -15.34
N PHE A 216 9.83 -5.15 -15.44
CA PHE A 216 8.97 -4.17 -16.09
C PHE A 216 9.12 -2.77 -15.44
N TYR A 217 9.08 -2.70 -14.12
CA TYR A 217 9.26 -1.46 -13.36
C TYR A 217 10.65 -0.83 -13.57
N ILE A 218 11.71 -1.65 -13.45
CA ILE A 218 13.11 -1.20 -13.65
C ILE A 218 13.32 -0.64 -15.05
N ASN A 219 12.75 -1.30 -16.07
CA ASN A 219 12.86 -0.87 -17.46
C ASN A 219 12.15 0.46 -17.73
N PHE A 220 11.04 0.72 -17.03
CA PHE A 220 10.34 2.01 -17.13
C PHE A 220 11.16 3.14 -16.51
N HIS A 221 11.59 2.99 -15.27
CA HIS A 221 12.30 4.05 -14.54
C HIS A 221 13.72 4.31 -15.02
N LYS A 222 14.36 3.34 -15.69
CA LYS A 222 15.74 3.44 -16.23
C LYS A 222 16.81 3.84 -15.20
N VAL A 223 16.51 3.67 -13.90
CA VAL A 223 17.47 3.95 -12.80
C VAL A 223 18.31 2.74 -12.42
N GLY A 224 18.03 1.57 -13.02
CA GLY A 224 18.77 0.34 -12.79
C GLY A 224 18.37 -0.45 -11.54
N TYR A 225 17.30 -0.05 -10.86
CA TYR A 225 16.74 -0.73 -9.67
C TYR A 225 15.25 -0.48 -9.54
N CYS A 226 14.59 -1.24 -8.70
CA CYS A 226 13.21 -0.99 -8.27
C CYS A 226 13.23 -0.29 -6.91
N TYR A 227 12.48 0.79 -6.75
CA TYR A 227 12.24 1.38 -5.43
C TYR A 227 11.38 0.45 -4.59
N LEU A 228 11.72 0.36 -3.30
CA LEU A 228 10.97 -0.42 -2.32
C LEU A 228 10.09 0.50 -1.47
N HIS A 229 9.19 1.25 -2.12
CA HIS A 229 8.32 2.19 -1.41
C HIS A 229 7.49 1.48 -0.35
N ASP A 230 6.59 0.61 -0.74
CA ASP A 230 5.68 -0.10 0.15
C ASP A 230 6.36 -1.15 1.05
N PRO A 231 7.35 -1.90 0.55
CA PRO A 231 8.11 -2.79 1.44
C PRO A 231 8.79 -2.06 2.61
N SER A 232 9.14 -0.77 2.46
CA SER A 232 9.71 0.03 3.56
C SER A 232 8.72 0.25 4.70
N ALA A 233 7.42 0.38 4.42
CA ALA A 233 6.41 0.47 5.46
C ALA A 233 6.27 -0.84 6.25
N VAL A 234 6.36 -1.99 5.58
CA VAL A 234 6.41 -3.31 6.25
C VAL A 234 7.72 -3.47 7.03
N CYS A 235 8.84 -3.01 6.49
CA CYS A 235 10.13 -3.04 7.16
C CYS A 235 10.10 -2.24 8.48
N ALA A 236 9.38 -1.13 8.52
CA ALA A 236 9.26 -0.30 9.72
C ALA A 236 8.50 -0.99 10.88
N ILE A 237 7.70 -2.04 10.59
CA ILE A 237 7.09 -2.90 11.61
C ILE A 237 8.13 -3.88 12.17
N LEU A 238 8.83 -4.57 11.26
CA LEU A 238 9.71 -5.68 11.59
C LEU A 238 11.06 -5.22 12.12
N HIS A 239 11.54 -4.09 11.65
CA HIS A 239 12.86 -3.55 11.89
C HIS A 239 12.79 -2.05 12.18
N PRO A 240 12.06 -1.62 13.24
CA PRO A 240 11.97 -0.20 13.60
C PRO A 240 13.36 0.42 13.91
N GLU A 241 14.35 -0.41 14.28
CA GLU A 241 15.72 0.01 14.52
C GLU A 241 16.44 0.54 13.27
N TYR A 242 15.92 0.29 12.07
CA TYR A 242 16.47 0.85 10.83
C TYR A 242 15.97 2.25 10.52
N PHE A 243 15.01 2.76 11.31
CA PHE A 243 14.36 4.04 11.07
C PHE A 243 14.61 5.00 12.23
N THR A 244 14.79 6.28 11.91
CA THR A 244 14.73 7.34 12.91
C THR A 244 13.43 8.12 12.69
N PHE A 245 12.53 8.05 13.65
CA PHE A 245 11.26 8.77 13.60
C PHE A 245 11.37 10.12 14.32
N LEU A 246 10.85 11.16 13.67
CA LEU A 246 10.69 12.48 14.24
C LEU A 246 9.24 12.69 14.62
N ASN A 247 8.96 13.08 15.85
CA ASN A 247 7.62 13.43 16.29
C ASN A 247 7.37 14.91 16.00
N ILE A 248 6.71 15.19 14.88
CA ILE A 248 6.43 16.54 14.40
C ILE A 248 4.95 16.66 14.02
N PRO A 249 4.32 17.83 14.24
CA PRO A 249 2.97 18.08 13.75
C PRO A 249 2.99 18.20 12.22
N LEU A 250 2.11 17.43 11.56
CA LEU A 250 1.97 17.42 10.11
C LEU A 250 0.51 17.68 9.71
N TYR A 251 0.34 18.28 8.55
CA TYR A 251 -0.96 18.39 7.89
C TYR A 251 -0.79 18.18 6.38
N VAL A 252 -1.88 17.79 5.72
CA VAL A 252 -1.88 17.58 4.26
C VAL A 252 -2.70 18.68 3.60
N THR A 253 -2.10 19.39 2.63
CA THR A 253 -2.78 20.43 1.87
C THR A 253 -3.70 19.83 0.80
N SER A 254 -4.58 20.64 0.21
CA SER A 254 -5.43 20.22 -0.91
C SER A 254 -4.68 19.79 -2.17
N GLN A 255 -3.36 20.02 -2.24
CA GLN A 255 -2.48 19.59 -3.32
C GLN A 255 -1.73 18.28 -2.99
N GLY A 256 -1.96 17.69 -1.82
CA GLY A 256 -1.26 16.48 -1.36
C GLY A 256 0.14 16.72 -0.79
N ARG A 257 0.54 17.97 -0.58
CA ARG A 257 1.76 18.31 0.14
C ARG A 257 1.57 18.06 1.64
N VAL A 258 2.59 17.46 2.26
CA VAL A 258 2.70 17.30 3.70
C VAL A 258 3.48 18.47 4.29
#